data_c802e5c15c348e059fa561677a64c7e9
#
_entry.id   c802e5c15c348e059fa561677a64c7e9
#
_cell.length_a   1.000
_cell.length_b   1.000
_cell.length_c   1.000
_cell.angle_alpha   90.00
_cell.angle_beta   90.00
_cell.angle_gamma   90.00
#
_symmetry.space_group_name_H-M   'P 1'
#
loop_
_entity.id
_entity.type
_entity.pdbx_description
1 polymer ?
#
loop_
_entity_poly.entity_id
_entity_poly.type
_entity_poly.pdbx_seq_one_letter_code
_entity_poly.pdbx_strand_id
1 'polypeptide(L)'
;MNPNAPSAQESYDVVVVGASFAGLSFASAAATHGLSVLVLERDSPVGGIVRTTGILFSDVFDIMEVPQRFLLNAVRSIRMHVPGQPAIDVGAKAPRFFMADVTGMLQWMAGCAEDHGVVVRTGAPFVDAVRSADGTMQVSYGGAASAEGQRTVATRFIIGADGAHSHVARKLGLQQNTTFLAGAEWIIEGVAVPQDSFELVMNHELAPGYCMWLAPHGDKAALGVAGHERTFKPNASLQAAQAIFGQYFDMSGMHIVQRKGGVIPVGGRLRNVYRDDARGRALLLGDAAGLCGAATGGGIYPALLCGRLAAHAVANEVLNGTQGAVRAYLRDLPQAGRLGHYLRIEDWIRLGLDRIGSDASMSAFYGLFVSPEGHNVLQRTLFETPIISMDSGFFSMVRSLLGRSPTFYSTALRAAWQRVTTRNA
;
A
#
# COMPACT_ATOMS: atom_id res chain seq x y z
N MET A 1 -14.72 -39.54 -32.12
CA MET A 1 -14.12 -38.29 -31.61
C MET A 1 -12.62 -38.45 -31.64
N ASN A 2 -11.89 -37.54 -32.24
CA ASN A 2 -10.43 -37.63 -32.39
C ASN A 2 -9.77 -37.24 -31.06
N PRO A 3 -9.09 -38.15 -30.30
CA PRO A 3 -8.50 -37.86 -29.00
C PRO A 3 -7.30 -36.90 -29.06
N ASN A 4 -6.88 -36.49 -30.25
CA ASN A 4 -5.75 -35.57 -30.51
C ASN A 4 -6.18 -34.19 -31.01
N ALA A 5 -7.46 -33.80 -30.90
CA ALA A 5 -7.79 -32.42 -31.17
C ALA A 5 -7.12 -31.56 -30.06
N PRO A 6 -6.32 -30.52 -30.40
CA PRO A 6 -5.76 -29.64 -29.37
C PRO A 6 -6.95 -29.05 -28.62
N SER A 7 -6.99 -29.22 -27.31
CA SER A 7 -7.98 -28.56 -26.46
C SER A 7 -7.87 -27.06 -26.74
N ALA A 8 -8.99 -26.42 -27.00
CA ALA A 8 -9.03 -24.98 -27.23
C ALA A 8 -8.25 -24.32 -26.08
N GLN A 9 -7.22 -23.55 -26.43
CA GLN A 9 -6.41 -22.87 -25.44
C GLN A 9 -7.32 -21.93 -24.62
N GLU A 10 -7.27 -22.08 -23.32
CA GLU A 10 -8.05 -21.22 -22.41
C GLU A 10 -7.67 -19.75 -22.62
N SER A 11 -8.67 -18.89 -22.72
CA SER A 11 -8.46 -17.46 -23.02
C SER A 11 -9.38 -16.56 -22.21
N TYR A 12 -8.86 -15.40 -21.85
CA TYR A 12 -9.58 -14.33 -21.14
C TYR A 12 -9.28 -12.98 -21.78
N ASP A 13 -10.18 -12.02 -21.62
CA ASP A 13 -9.89 -10.64 -22.04
C ASP A 13 -8.76 -10.05 -21.20
N VAL A 14 -8.77 -10.34 -19.88
CA VAL A 14 -7.76 -9.83 -18.94
C VAL A 14 -7.28 -10.92 -18.00
N VAL A 15 -5.95 -10.99 -17.81
CA VAL A 15 -5.33 -11.73 -16.72
C VAL A 15 -4.82 -10.74 -15.68
N VAL A 16 -5.27 -10.88 -14.44
CA VAL A 16 -4.84 -10.11 -13.27
C VAL A 16 -3.84 -10.94 -12.47
N VAL A 17 -2.67 -10.42 -12.20
CA VAL A 17 -1.65 -11.08 -11.38
C VAL A 17 -1.67 -10.46 -9.98
N GLY A 18 -2.13 -11.24 -9.00
CA GLY A 18 -2.27 -10.89 -7.59
C GLY A 18 -3.72 -10.63 -7.17
N ALA A 19 -4.25 -11.44 -6.25
CA ALA A 19 -5.55 -11.26 -5.58
C ALA A 19 -5.41 -10.28 -4.39
N SER A 20 -4.86 -9.11 -4.65
CA SER A 20 -4.70 -8.00 -3.71
C SER A 20 -5.90 -7.04 -3.75
N PHE A 21 -5.94 -6.03 -2.89
CA PHE A 21 -6.94 -4.97 -2.95
C PHE A 21 -7.04 -4.33 -4.35
N ALA A 22 -5.91 -4.06 -4.99
CA ALA A 22 -5.89 -3.50 -6.35
C ALA A 22 -6.41 -4.50 -7.40
N GLY A 23 -5.93 -5.75 -7.33
CA GLY A 23 -6.30 -6.79 -8.29
C GLY A 23 -7.77 -7.18 -8.20
N LEU A 24 -8.29 -7.40 -7.00
CA LEU A 24 -9.70 -7.78 -6.79
C LEU A 24 -10.64 -6.61 -7.08
N SER A 25 -10.28 -5.38 -6.70
CA SER A 25 -11.05 -4.18 -7.06
C SER A 25 -11.14 -4.00 -8.59
N PHE A 26 -10.02 -4.22 -9.31
CA PHE A 26 -10.01 -4.21 -10.75
C PHE A 26 -10.87 -5.34 -11.33
N ALA A 27 -10.65 -6.59 -10.87
CA ALA A 27 -11.29 -7.77 -11.45
C ALA A 27 -12.82 -7.71 -11.33
N SER A 28 -13.33 -7.39 -10.14
CA SER A 28 -14.76 -7.23 -9.92
C SER A 28 -15.35 -6.11 -10.82
N ALA A 29 -14.74 -4.94 -10.85
CA ALA A 29 -15.21 -3.84 -11.70
C ALA A 29 -15.09 -4.17 -13.21
N ALA A 30 -14.03 -4.86 -13.63
CA ALA A 30 -13.84 -5.25 -15.03
C ALA A 30 -14.90 -6.24 -15.52
N ALA A 31 -15.28 -7.20 -14.66
CA ALA A 31 -16.35 -8.16 -14.96
C ALA A 31 -17.71 -7.46 -15.10
N THR A 32 -18.03 -6.46 -14.27
CA THR A 32 -19.27 -5.68 -14.43
C THR A 32 -19.31 -4.86 -15.72
N HIS A 33 -18.15 -4.57 -16.33
CA HIS A 33 -18.05 -3.97 -17.66
C HIS A 33 -18.09 -4.99 -18.79
N GLY A 34 -18.25 -6.30 -18.49
CA GLY A 34 -18.39 -7.37 -19.49
C GLY A 34 -17.08 -8.02 -19.94
N LEU A 35 -15.94 -7.73 -19.26
CA LEU A 35 -14.69 -8.42 -19.54
C LEU A 35 -14.67 -9.82 -18.88
N SER A 36 -14.17 -10.81 -19.61
CA SER A 36 -13.78 -12.10 -19.03
C SER A 36 -12.44 -11.96 -18.31
N VAL A 37 -12.40 -12.28 -17.01
CA VAL A 37 -11.24 -12.01 -16.15
C VAL A 37 -10.77 -13.28 -15.45
N LEU A 38 -9.45 -13.54 -15.52
CA LEU A 38 -8.76 -14.51 -14.68
C LEU A 38 -7.84 -13.80 -13.69
N VAL A 39 -8.00 -14.09 -12.41
CA VAL A 39 -7.06 -13.67 -11.35
C VAL A 39 -6.14 -14.82 -11.01
N LEU A 40 -4.82 -14.58 -11.05
CA LEU A 40 -3.77 -15.51 -10.63
C LEU A 40 -3.21 -15.07 -9.29
N GLU A 41 -3.41 -15.88 -8.25
CA GLU A 41 -2.85 -15.64 -6.91
C GLU A 41 -1.84 -16.74 -6.56
N ARG A 42 -0.66 -16.34 -6.11
CA ARG A 42 0.41 -17.28 -5.75
C ARG A 42 0.15 -18.03 -4.45
N ASP A 43 -0.45 -17.35 -3.48
CA ASP A 43 -0.77 -17.92 -2.18
C ASP A 43 -2.12 -18.70 -2.25
N SER A 44 -2.34 -19.65 -1.34
CA SER A 44 -3.60 -20.37 -1.21
C SER A 44 -3.89 -20.58 0.28
N PRO A 45 -5.08 -20.17 0.74
CA PRO A 45 -6.13 -19.43 0.03
C PRO A 45 -5.78 -17.94 -0.22
N VAL A 46 -6.67 -17.18 -0.89
CA VAL A 46 -6.57 -15.71 -0.99
C VAL A 46 -6.42 -15.12 0.42
N GLY A 47 -5.48 -14.18 0.60
CA GLY A 47 -5.22 -13.58 1.91
C GLY A 47 -4.56 -14.53 2.92
N GLY A 48 -4.06 -15.70 2.51
CA GLY A 48 -3.36 -16.65 3.39
C GLY A 48 -2.08 -16.08 4.00
N ILE A 49 -1.38 -15.21 3.27
CA ILE A 49 -0.22 -14.46 3.77
C ILE A 49 -0.48 -12.96 3.68
N VAL A 50 -0.89 -12.36 4.82
CA VAL A 50 -1.11 -10.92 4.92
C VAL A 50 0.21 -10.20 5.17
N ARG A 51 0.50 -9.17 4.35
CA ARG A 51 1.74 -8.36 4.38
C ARG A 51 1.49 -6.90 4.76
N THR A 52 0.36 -6.63 5.40
CA THR A 52 -0.03 -5.30 5.87
C THR A 52 -0.60 -5.38 7.28
N THR A 53 -0.51 -4.31 8.04
CA THR A 53 -1.19 -4.16 9.35
C THR A 53 -2.71 -4.15 9.18
N GLY A 54 -3.23 -3.70 8.04
CA GLY A 54 -4.66 -3.68 7.75
C GLY A 54 -5.37 -2.44 8.28
N ILE A 55 -4.71 -1.29 8.18
CA ILE A 55 -5.31 0.00 8.55
C ILE A 55 -6.03 0.57 7.34
N LEU A 56 -7.36 0.70 7.43
CA LEU A 56 -8.19 1.41 6.46
C LEU A 56 -8.33 2.87 6.89
N PHE A 57 -8.17 3.80 5.94
CA PHE A 57 -8.62 5.17 6.10
C PHE A 57 -10.12 5.26 5.85
N SER A 58 -10.82 6.17 6.51
CA SER A 58 -12.26 6.37 6.31
C SER A 58 -12.65 6.66 4.85
N ASP A 59 -11.71 7.18 4.03
CA ASP A 59 -11.92 7.41 2.59
C ASP A 59 -12.20 6.12 1.79
N VAL A 60 -11.86 4.94 2.32
CA VAL A 60 -12.18 3.65 1.70
C VAL A 60 -13.69 3.48 1.56
N PHE A 61 -14.48 4.01 2.50
CA PHE A 61 -15.94 3.93 2.48
C PHE A 61 -16.58 4.76 1.36
N ASP A 62 -15.87 5.72 0.77
CA ASP A 62 -16.30 6.45 -0.44
C ASP A 62 -16.13 5.60 -1.72
N ILE A 63 -15.30 4.53 -1.65
CA ILE A 63 -15.02 3.65 -2.79
C ILE A 63 -15.87 2.39 -2.74
N MET A 64 -15.99 1.80 -1.55
CA MET A 64 -16.70 0.54 -1.36
C MET A 64 -17.36 0.47 0.01
N GLU A 65 -18.49 -0.22 0.07
CA GLU A 65 -19.14 -0.58 1.32
C GLU A 65 -18.41 -1.78 1.93
N VAL A 66 -17.67 -1.54 3.02
CA VAL A 66 -16.97 -2.59 3.75
C VAL A 66 -17.90 -3.19 4.79
N PRO A 67 -18.21 -4.50 4.75
CA PRO A 67 -19.06 -5.14 5.75
C PRO A 67 -18.51 -5.01 7.17
N GLN A 68 -19.35 -4.62 8.12
CA GLN A 68 -18.97 -4.32 9.50
C GLN A 68 -18.17 -5.46 10.18
N ARG A 69 -18.44 -6.73 9.82
CA ARG A 69 -17.73 -7.90 10.35
C ARG A 69 -16.23 -7.91 10.10
N PHE A 70 -15.74 -7.12 9.14
CA PHE A 70 -14.31 -6.99 8.83
C PHE A 70 -13.67 -5.80 9.52
N LEU A 71 -14.43 -4.93 10.18
CA LEU A 71 -13.91 -3.77 10.91
C LEU A 71 -13.70 -4.17 12.37
N LEU A 72 -12.45 -4.39 12.76
CA LEU A 72 -12.09 -4.87 14.10
C LEU A 72 -12.14 -3.74 15.14
N ASN A 73 -11.51 -2.59 14.85
CA ASN A 73 -11.47 -1.45 15.76
C ASN A 73 -11.63 -0.14 14.96
N ALA A 74 -12.31 0.83 15.57
CA ALA A 74 -12.46 2.18 15.05
C ALA A 74 -11.55 3.13 15.85
N VAL A 75 -10.46 3.60 15.24
CA VAL A 75 -9.41 4.38 15.88
C VAL A 75 -9.60 5.85 15.62
N ARG A 76 -9.64 6.65 16.69
CA ARG A 76 -9.88 8.09 16.66
C ARG A 76 -8.72 8.93 17.20
N SER A 77 -7.69 8.30 17.75
CA SER A 77 -6.54 9.01 18.32
C SER A 77 -5.22 8.29 18.05
N ILE A 78 -4.15 9.05 18.11
CA ILE A 78 -2.77 8.56 18.04
C ILE A 78 -2.00 9.22 19.16
N ARG A 79 -1.33 8.42 19.99
CA ARG A 79 -0.33 8.89 20.95
C ARG A 79 1.06 8.56 20.42
N MET A 80 1.90 9.59 20.32
CA MET A 80 3.28 9.46 19.87
C MET A 80 4.26 9.71 21.00
N HIS A 81 5.12 8.73 21.22
CA HIS A 81 6.23 8.80 22.16
C HIS A 81 7.52 9.09 21.36
N VAL A 82 8.21 10.17 21.73
CA VAL A 82 9.42 10.62 21.06
C VAL A 82 10.51 10.79 22.11
N PRO A 83 11.73 10.27 21.91
CA PRO A 83 12.81 10.39 22.88
C PRO A 83 13.07 11.85 23.26
N GLY A 84 13.09 12.13 24.58
CA GLY A 84 13.37 13.47 25.11
C GLY A 84 12.25 14.52 24.92
N GLN A 85 11.05 14.11 24.48
CA GLN A 85 9.89 14.97 24.35
C GLN A 85 8.71 14.46 25.19
N PRO A 86 7.77 15.33 25.62
CA PRO A 86 6.47 14.89 26.10
C PRO A 86 5.73 14.07 25.03
N ALA A 87 4.87 13.15 25.44
CA ALA A 87 4.01 12.45 24.51
C ALA A 87 3.08 13.43 23.77
N ILE A 88 2.86 13.19 22.50
CA ILE A 88 2.00 14.02 21.65
C ILE A 88 0.72 13.24 21.36
N ASP A 89 -0.40 13.73 21.85
CA ASP A 89 -1.73 13.16 21.62
C ASP A 89 -2.44 13.95 20.51
N VAL A 90 -2.86 13.30 19.45
CA VAL A 90 -3.70 13.86 18.40
C VAL A 90 -4.90 12.97 18.14
N GLY A 91 -6.03 13.55 17.79
CA GLY A 91 -7.24 12.76 17.57
C GLY A 91 -8.43 13.56 17.09
N ALA A 92 -9.51 12.88 16.71
CA ALA A 92 -10.74 13.45 16.23
C ALA A 92 -11.95 12.84 16.95
N LYS A 93 -13.11 13.54 16.87
CA LYS A 93 -14.37 13.02 17.43
C LYS A 93 -14.84 11.77 16.68
N ALA A 94 -14.69 11.76 15.34
CA ALA A 94 -15.01 10.61 14.49
C ALA A 94 -13.76 9.78 14.23
N PRO A 95 -13.90 8.44 14.12
CA PRO A 95 -12.79 7.59 13.73
C PRO A 95 -12.27 7.94 12.33
N ARG A 96 -10.96 8.00 12.20
CA ARG A 96 -10.27 8.22 10.92
C ARG A 96 -9.69 6.93 10.36
N PHE A 97 -9.29 6.04 11.25
CA PHE A 97 -8.65 4.78 10.91
C PHE A 97 -9.49 3.61 11.42
N PHE A 98 -9.46 2.52 10.69
CA PHE A 98 -10.14 1.29 11.06
C PHE A 98 -9.18 0.13 10.90
N MET A 99 -9.01 -0.65 11.98
CA MET A 99 -8.32 -1.92 11.87
C MET A 99 -9.23 -2.92 11.18
N ALA A 100 -8.68 -3.67 10.23
CA ALA A 100 -9.47 -4.61 9.44
C ALA A 100 -8.95 -6.05 9.53
N ASP A 101 -9.87 -7.01 9.50
CA ASP A 101 -9.57 -8.39 9.15
C ASP A 101 -9.26 -8.47 7.63
N VAL A 102 -7.99 -8.28 7.31
CA VAL A 102 -7.52 -8.25 5.90
C VAL A 102 -7.75 -9.58 5.20
N THR A 103 -7.51 -10.70 5.90
CA THR A 103 -7.75 -12.04 5.33
C THR A 103 -9.21 -12.23 4.95
N GLY A 104 -10.13 -12.01 5.89
CA GLY A 104 -11.55 -12.11 5.64
C GLY A 104 -12.04 -11.13 4.57
N MET A 105 -11.52 -9.90 4.58
CA MET A 105 -11.87 -8.89 3.58
C MET A 105 -11.43 -9.27 2.17
N LEU A 106 -10.20 -9.77 1.98
CA LEU A 106 -9.71 -10.22 0.67
C LEU A 106 -10.46 -11.45 0.16
N GLN A 107 -10.79 -12.40 1.04
CA GLN A 107 -11.60 -13.57 0.69
C GLN A 107 -13.02 -13.16 0.27
N TRP A 108 -13.63 -12.24 1.01
CA TRP A 108 -14.94 -11.69 0.66
C TRP A 108 -14.89 -10.96 -0.69
N MET A 109 -13.86 -10.12 -0.94
CA MET A 109 -13.69 -9.44 -2.24
C MET A 109 -13.49 -10.44 -3.39
N ALA A 110 -12.77 -11.55 -3.15
CA ALA A 110 -12.62 -12.61 -4.14
C ALA A 110 -13.97 -13.28 -4.44
N GLY A 111 -14.76 -13.62 -3.42
CA GLY A 111 -16.11 -14.15 -3.61
C GLY A 111 -17.03 -13.20 -4.38
N CYS A 112 -17.01 -11.89 -4.05
CA CYS A 112 -17.75 -10.89 -4.82
C CYS A 112 -17.29 -10.81 -6.29
N ALA A 113 -16.01 -10.99 -6.56
CA ALA A 113 -15.52 -11.03 -7.94
C ALA A 113 -15.99 -12.29 -8.67
N GLU A 114 -15.97 -13.46 -8.00
CA GLU A 114 -16.48 -14.73 -8.53
C GLU A 114 -17.98 -14.67 -8.80
N ASP A 115 -18.76 -14.01 -7.95
CA ASP A 115 -20.21 -13.76 -8.18
C ASP A 115 -20.46 -12.94 -9.46
N HIS A 116 -19.49 -12.13 -9.90
CA HIS A 116 -19.51 -11.42 -11.19
C HIS A 116 -18.91 -12.22 -12.36
N GLY A 117 -18.58 -13.50 -12.15
CA GLY A 117 -18.03 -14.37 -13.20
C GLY A 117 -16.52 -14.32 -13.37
N VAL A 118 -15.78 -13.69 -12.45
CA VAL A 118 -14.31 -13.73 -12.41
C VAL A 118 -13.86 -15.14 -12.01
N VAL A 119 -12.84 -15.66 -12.69
CA VAL A 119 -12.16 -16.90 -12.26
C VAL A 119 -10.98 -16.55 -11.38
N VAL A 120 -10.96 -17.03 -10.12
CA VAL A 120 -9.83 -16.84 -9.20
C VAL A 120 -9.08 -18.17 -9.05
N ARG A 121 -7.78 -18.17 -9.39
CA ARG A 121 -6.88 -19.32 -9.21
C ARG A 121 -5.85 -19.02 -8.15
N THR A 122 -5.91 -19.76 -7.06
CA THR A 122 -4.92 -19.75 -5.97
C THR A 122 -3.84 -20.82 -6.17
N GLY A 123 -2.68 -20.67 -5.53
CA GLY A 123 -1.54 -21.55 -5.77
C GLY A 123 -1.00 -21.44 -7.21
N ALA A 124 -1.29 -20.33 -7.88
CA ALA A 124 -1.02 -20.08 -9.29
C ALA A 124 -0.05 -18.90 -9.49
N PRO A 125 1.23 -19.01 -9.07
CA PRO A 125 2.20 -17.94 -9.23
C PRO A 125 2.44 -17.62 -10.70
N PHE A 126 2.44 -16.33 -11.03
CA PHE A 126 2.84 -15.83 -12.35
C PHE A 126 4.33 -16.15 -12.60
N VAL A 127 4.63 -16.68 -13.79
CA VAL A 127 6.00 -17.06 -14.19
C VAL A 127 6.53 -16.12 -15.27
N ASP A 128 5.78 -15.96 -16.37
CA ASP A 128 6.20 -15.17 -17.51
C ASP A 128 5.02 -14.75 -18.40
N ALA A 129 5.26 -13.81 -19.30
CA ALA A 129 4.30 -13.44 -20.32
C ALA A 129 5.01 -13.02 -21.60
N VAL A 130 4.53 -13.51 -22.75
CA VAL A 130 5.10 -13.24 -24.07
C VAL A 130 3.98 -12.80 -25.01
N ARG A 131 4.23 -11.81 -25.85
CA ARG A 131 3.29 -11.39 -26.90
C ARG A 131 3.45 -12.27 -28.13
N SER A 132 2.36 -12.88 -28.56
CA SER A 132 2.28 -13.68 -29.79
C SER A 132 2.18 -12.80 -31.04
N ALA A 133 2.42 -13.37 -32.20
CA ALA A 133 2.38 -12.65 -33.50
C ALA A 133 1.00 -12.06 -33.83
N ASP A 134 -0.07 -12.66 -33.31
CA ASP A 134 -1.46 -12.17 -33.43
C ASP A 134 -1.81 -11.03 -32.47
N GLY A 135 -0.86 -10.63 -31.64
CA GLY A 135 -1.02 -9.56 -30.64
C GLY A 135 -1.57 -9.99 -29.31
N THR A 136 -1.95 -11.26 -29.12
CA THR A 136 -2.37 -11.81 -27.82
C THR A 136 -1.16 -12.01 -26.88
N MET A 137 -1.40 -12.00 -25.57
CA MET A 137 -0.41 -12.32 -24.56
C MET A 137 -0.56 -13.79 -24.14
N GLN A 138 0.54 -14.53 -24.11
CA GLN A 138 0.62 -15.87 -23.55
C GLN A 138 1.17 -15.75 -22.12
N VAL A 139 0.33 -15.98 -21.11
CA VAL A 139 0.70 -15.88 -19.70
C VAL A 139 0.97 -17.27 -19.14
N SER A 140 2.19 -17.49 -18.69
CA SER A 140 2.59 -18.72 -18.00
C SER A 140 2.50 -18.57 -16.49
N TYR A 141 1.90 -19.52 -15.80
CA TYR A 141 1.71 -19.54 -14.36
C TYR A 141 1.84 -20.96 -13.78
N GLY A 142 1.94 -21.08 -12.45
CA GLY A 142 2.19 -22.36 -11.78
C GLY A 142 3.70 -22.69 -11.76
N GLY A 143 4.05 -23.96 -11.76
CA GLY A 143 5.44 -24.42 -11.73
C GLY A 143 5.63 -25.70 -10.90
N ALA A 144 6.88 -26.07 -10.58
CA ALA A 144 7.20 -27.32 -9.87
C ALA A 144 6.57 -27.43 -8.46
N ALA A 145 6.21 -26.31 -7.85
CA ALA A 145 5.52 -26.26 -6.56
C ALA A 145 3.98 -26.29 -6.69
N SER A 146 3.44 -26.18 -7.93
CA SER A 146 2.01 -26.28 -8.19
C SER A 146 1.63 -27.74 -8.42
N ALA A 147 0.53 -28.20 -7.81
CA ALA A 147 0.01 -29.56 -8.01
C ALA A 147 -0.28 -29.90 -9.49
N GLU A 148 -0.50 -28.88 -10.32
CA GLU A 148 -0.88 -29.00 -11.73
C GLU A 148 0.26 -28.69 -12.73
N GLY A 149 1.49 -28.41 -12.24
CA GLY A 149 2.62 -28.02 -13.09
C GLY A 149 2.50 -26.60 -13.65
N GLN A 150 3.27 -26.29 -14.68
CA GLN A 150 3.19 -25.02 -15.40
C GLN A 150 2.09 -25.06 -16.46
N ARG A 151 1.24 -24.02 -16.47
CA ARG A 151 0.15 -23.83 -17.43
C ARG A 151 0.32 -22.53 -18.19
N THR A 152 -0.37 -22.41 -19.31
CA THR A 152 -0.39 -21.20 -20.15
C THR A 152 -1.83 -20.83 -20.51
N VAL A 153 -2.15 -19.54 -20.46
CA VAL A 153 -3.43 -18.97 -20.84
C VAL A 153 -3.22 -17.79 -21.78
N ALA A 154 -4.11 -17.65 -22.77
CA ALA A 154 -4.10 -16.50 -23.68
C ALA A 154 -4.89 -15.34 -23.08
N THR A 155 -4.43 -14.09 -23.30
CA THR A 155 -5.16 -12.89 -22.86
C THR A 155 -4.88 -11.70 -23.78
N ARG A 156 -5.78 -10.73 -23.77
CA ARG A 156 -5.62 -9.46 -24.53
C ARG A 156 -4.89 -8.39 -23.71
N PHE A 157 -4.93 -8.50 -22.37
CA PHE A 157 -4.38 -7.50 -21.46
C PHE A 157 -3.91 -8.14 -20.15
N ILE A 158 -2.81 -7.63 -19.57
CA ILE A 158 -2.30 -8.09 -18.26
C ILE A 158 -2.38 -6.94 -17.25
N ILE A 159 -2.90 -7.21 -16.07
CA ILE A 159 -2.86 -6.34 -14.91
C ILE A 159 -1.85 -6.88 -13.90
N GLY A 160 -0.81 -6.10 -13.61
CA GLY A 160 0.14 -6.40 -12.52
C GLY A 160 -0.32 -5.73 -11.22
N ALA A 161 -0.90 -6.52 -10.32
CA ALA A 161 -1.31 -6.13 -8.96
C ALA A 161 -0.56 -6.97 -7.91
N ASP A 162 0.67 -7.35 -8.23
CA ASP A 162 1.51 -8.33 -7.55
C ASP A 162 2.47 -7.72 -6.52
N GLY A 163 2.16 -6.51 -6.07
CA GLY A 163 2.79 -5.84 -4.93
C GLY A 163 4.13 -5.16 -5.26
N ALA A 164 4.82 -4.73 -4.21
CA ALA A 164 5.97 -3.82 -4.29
C ALA A 164 7.14 -4.33 -5.16
N HIS A 165 7.36 -5.65 -5.19
CA HIS A 165 8.38 -6.30 -6.03
C HIS A 165 7.77 -6.97 -7.27
N SER A 166 7.01 -6.24 -8.05
CA SER A 166 6.24 -6.76 -9.18
C SER A 166 7.07 -7.62 -10.14
N HIS A 167 6.67 -8.88 -10.28
CA HIS A 167 7.20 -9.80 -11.27
C HIS A 167 6.74 -9.42 -12.68
N VAL A 168 5.48 -8.94 -12.80
CA VAL A 168 4.94 -8.44 -14.07
C VAL A 168 5.78 -7.27 -14.57
N ALA A 169 6.11 -6.29 -13.70
CA ALA A 169 6.98 -5.18 -14.06
C ALA A 169 8.34 -5.64 -14.58
N ARG A 170 8.97 -6.57 -13.88
CA ARG A 170 10.28 -7.11 -14.24
C ARG A 170 10.25 -7.84 -15.57
N LYS A 171 9.27 -8.74 -15.78
CA LYS A 171 9.18 -9.56 -16.98
C LYS A 171 8.85 -8.75 -18.22
N LEU A 172 7.96 -7.77 -18.09
CA LEU A 172 7.55 -6.94 -19.20
C LEU A 172 8.37 -5.65 -19.34
N GLY A 173 9.42 -5.45 -18.54
CA GLY A 173 10.30 -4.27 -18.64
C GLY A 173 9.59 -2.95 -18.32
N LEU A 174 8.63 -2.96 -17.39
CA LEU A 174 8.04 -1.78 -16.80
C LEU A 174 8.92 -1.26 -15.66
N GLN A 175 8.64 -0.05 -15.19
CA GLN A 175 9.40 0.53 -14.07
C GLN A 175 9.10 -0.26 -12.78
N GLN A 176 10.13 -0.45 -11.97
CA GLN A 176 10.06 -1.14 -10.68
C GLN A 176 10.30 -0.17 -9.53
N ASN A 177 9.73 -0.45 -8.37
CA ASN A 177 10.10 0.23 -7.14
C ASN A 177 11.56 -0.06 -6.77
N THR A 178 12.25 0.93 -6.21
CA THR A 178 13.67 0.85 -5.85
C THR A 178 13.97 1.26 -4.42
N THR A 179 12.98 1.81 -3.72
CA THR A 179 13.13 2.29 -2.34
C THR A 179 12.02 1.70 -1.49
N PHE A 180 12.40 1.06 -0.38
CA PHE A 180 11.49 0.32 0.46
C PHE A 180 11.75 0.58 1.95
N LEU A 181 10.68 0.47 2.73
CA LEU A 181 10.76 0.14 4.15
C LEU A 181 10.48 -1.35 4.32
N ALA A 182 11.23 -2.01 5.18
CA ALA A 182 10.89 -3.35 5.64
C ALA A 182 10.06 -3.23 6.91
N GLY A 183 8.96 -3.99 7.00
CA GLY A 183 8.09 -4.06 8.16
C GLY A 183 8.06 -5.45 8.77
N ALA A 184 7.96 -5.52 10.08
CA ALA A 184 7.68 -6.74 10.83
C ALA A 184 6.66 -6.46 11.91
N GLU A 185 5.75 -7.42 12.14
CA GLU A 185 4.62 -7.27 13.07
C GLU A 185 4.31 -8.60 13.76
N TRP A 186 4.02 -8.54 15.04
CA TRP A 186 3.43 -9.64 15.81
C TRP A 186 1.99 -9.28 16.15
N ILE A 187 1.07 -10.17 15.89
CA ILE A 187 -0.23 -10.15 16.55
C ILE A 187 -0.06 -10.85 17.88
N ILE A 188 -0.44 -10.18 18.95
CA ILE A 188 -0.20 -10.60 20.33
C ILE A 188 -1.51 -10.62 21.12
N GLU A 189 -1.60 -11.55 22.07
CA GLU A 189 -2.65 -11.66 23.09
C GLU A 189 -2.07 -11.37 24.46
N GLY A 190 -2.94 -11.14 25.45
CA GLY A 190 -2.56 -10.95 26.85
C GLY A 190 -2.03 -9.55 27.20
N VAL A 191 -2.19 -8.58 26.27
CA VAL A 191 -1.81 -7.18 26.51
C VAL A 191 -3.05 -6.29 26.32
N ALA A 192 -3.43 -5.57 27.37
CA ALA A 192 -4.52 -4.60 27.31
C ALA A 192 -4.04 -3.30 26.64
N VAL A 193 -4.64 -2.95 25.50
CA VAL A 193 -4.34 -1.72 24.76
C VAL A 193 -5.60 -0.87 24.60
N PRO A 194 -5.48 0.46 24.46
CA PRO A 194 -6.60 1.33 24.10
C PRO A 194 -7.25 0.85 22.78
N GLN A 195 -8.58 0.71 22.79
CA GLN A 195 -9.29 0.12 21.64
C GLN A 195 -9.56 1.13 20.53
N ASP A 196 -9.35 2.41 20.78
CA ASP A 196 -9.62 3.51 19.86
C ASP A 196 -8.40 4.44 19.66
N SER A 197 -7.19 3.97 20.01
CA SER A 197 -5.94 4.72 19.86
C SER A 197 -4.82 3.85 19.32
N PHE A 198 -3.94 4.46 18.51
CA PHE A 198 -2.63 3.91 18.18
C PHE A 198 -1.58 4.49 19.12
N GLU A 199 -0.70 3.63 19.61
CA GLU A 199 0.50 4.02 20.34
C GLU A 199 1.70 3.91 19.40
N LEU A 200 2.38 5.02 19.13
CA LEU A 200 3.55 5.07 18.23
C LEU A 200 4.80 5.45 19.04
N VAL A 201 5.92 4.83 18.73
CA VAL A 201 7.23 5.23 19.23
C VAL A 201 8.12 5.62 18.05
N MET A 202 8.61 6.86 18.09
CA MET A 202 9.50 7.44 17.07
C MET A 202 10.94 7.30 17.56
N ASN A 203 11.66 6.29 17.08
CA ASN A 203 13.06 6.04 17.44
C ASN A 203 13.84 5.73 16.17
N HIS A 204 14.81 6.58 15.82
CA HIS A 204 15.55 6.45 14.56
C HIS A 204 16.50 5.27 14.54
N GLU A 205 17.11 4.91 15.68
CA GLU A 205 18.07 3.81 15.75
C GLU A 205 17.40 2.45 15.53
N LEU A 206 16.19 2.28 16.04
CA LEU A 206 15.43 1.03 15.96
C LEU A 206 14.45 0.97 14.80
N ALA A 207 13.97 2.11 14.32
CA ALA A 207 13.01 2.24 13.23
C ALA A 207 13.45 3.36 12.27
N PRO A 208 14.59 3.23 11.58
CA PRO A 208 15.16 4.29 10.77
C PRO A 208 14.21 4.71 9.65
N GLY A 209 13.82 5.98 9.68
CA GLY A 209 12.90 6.58 8.72
C GLY A 209 11.43 6.19 8.89
N TYR A 210 11.05 5.48 9.96
CA TYR A 210 9.65 5.16 10.25
C TYR A 210 9.38 5.13 11.75
N CYS A 211 8.54 4.20 12.23
CA CYS A 211 8.15 4.10 13.64
C CYS A 211 7.95 2.66 14.11
N MET A 212 7.78 2.51 15.40
CA MET A 212 7.22 1.34 16.05
C MET A 212 5.76 1.64 16.43
N TRP A 213 4.90 0.62 16.44
CA TRP A 213 3.50 0.77 16.82
C TRP A 213 3.02 -0.34 17.71
N LEU A 214 2.09 0.02 18.60
CA LEU A 214 1.22 -0.89 19.33
C LEU A 214 -0.21 -0.44 19.06
N ALA A 215 -0.98 -1.28 18.39
CA ALA A 215 -2.32 -0.95 17.90
C ALA A 215 -3.34 -1.99 18.34
N PRO A 216 -4.61 -1.64 18.56
CA PRO A 216 -5.66 -2.63 18.79
C PRO A 216 -5.84 -3.48 17.52
N HIS A 217 -6.23 -4.76 17.67
CA HIS A 217 -6.50 -5.68 16.58
C HIS A 217 -7.60 -6.67 16.97
N GLY A 218 -8.84 -6.19 17.03
CA GLY A 218 -9.95 -6.89 17.63
C GLY A 218 -9.78 -6.98 19.14
N ASP A 219 -9.85 -8.19 19.68
CA ASP A 219 -9.54 -8.51 21.08
C ASP A 219 -8.04 -8.68 21.37
N LYS A 220 -7.20 -8.55 20.33
CA LYS A 220 -5.74 -8.69 20.36
C LYS A 220 -5.07 -7.33 20.14
N ALA A 221 -3.73 -7.34 20.08
CA ALA A 221 -2.96 -6.17 19.70
C ALA A 221 -1.96 -6.50 18.58
N ALA A 222 -1.61 -5.50 17.79
CA ALA A 222 -0.58 -5.57 16.76
C ALA A 222 0.65 -4.77 17.26
N LEU A 223 1.74 -5.47 17.56
CA LEU A 223 3.03 -4.89 17.89
C LEU A 223 3.91 -4.94 16.63
N GLY A 224 4.29 -3.80 16.11
CA GLY A 224 5.04 -3.76 14.87
C GLY A 224 6.11 -2.69 14.83
N VAL A 225 6.96 -2.81 13.81
CA VAL A 225 8.04 -1.88 13.51
C VAL A 225 8.34 -1.89 12.01
N ALA A 226 8.68 -0.74 11.45
CA ALA A 226 9.24 -0.67 10.11
C ALA A 226 10.40 0.32 10.06
N GLY A 227 11.26 0.14 9.07
CA GLY A 227 12.42 1.00 8.86
C GLY A 227 13.04 0.78 7.49
N HIS A 228 14.01 1.62 7.12
CA HIS A 228 14.71 1.50 5.84
C HIS A 228 15.35 0.13 5.66
N GLU A 229 14.97 -0.59 4.61
CA GLU A 229 15.35 -1.97 4.33
C GLU A 229 16.88 -2.23 4.48
N ARG A 230 17.71 -1.29 4.07
CA ARG A 230 19.18 -1.44 4.09
C ARG A 230 19.81 -1.41 5.48
N THR A 231 19.17 -0.79 6.45
CA THR A 231 19.73 -0.58 7.81
C THR A 231 18.89 -1.23 8.90
N PHE A 232 17.69 -1.62 8.59
CA PHE A 232 16.70 -2.14 9.51
C PHE A 232 16.94 -3.60 9.87
N LYS A 233 16.81 -3.95 11.15
CA LYS A 233 16.92 -5.31 11.69
C LYS A 233 15.60 -5.73 12.35
N PRO A 234 14.63 -6.27 11.60
CA PRO A 234 13.24 -6.44 12.05
C PRO A 234 13.10 -7.14 13.41
N ASN A 235 13.77 -8.29 13.58
CA ASN A 235 13.61 -9.09 14.80
C ASN A 235 14.18 -8.39 16.05
N ALA A 236 15.37 -7.78 15.94
CA ALA A 236 15.98 -7.04 17.05
C ALA A 236 15.14 -5.81 17.40
N SER A 237 14.62 -5.11 16.39
CA SER A 237 13.76 -3.93 16.60
C SER A 237 12.42 -4.29 17.22
N LEU A 238 11.81 -5.43 16.87
CA LEU A 238 10.57 -5.91 17.52
C LEU A 238 10.79 -6.27 18.99
N GLN A 239 11.90 -6.91 19.33
CA GLN A 239 12.25 -7.19 20.73
C GLN A 239 12.48 -5.90 21.52
N ALA A 240 13.16 -4.92 20.92
CA ALA A 240 13.33 -3.61 21.53
C ALA A 240 11.99 -2.86 21.66
N ALA A 241 11.09 -2.94 20.67
CA ALA A 241 9.76 -2.37 20.73
C ALA A 241 8.95 -2.95 21.90
N GLN A 242 8.98 -4.27 22.10
CA GLN A 242 8.35 -4.92 23.26
C GLN A 242 8.85 -4.33 24.57
N ALA A 243 10.17 -4.16 24.73
CA ALA A 243 10.76 -3.61 25.95
C ALA A 243 10.37 -2.13 26.16
N ILE A 244 10.29 -1.34 25.09
CA ILE A 244 9.92 0.07 25.16
C ILE A 244 8.43 0.21 25.51
N PHE A 245 7.54 -0.50 24.81
CA PHE A 245 6.11 -0.48 25.13
C PHE A 245 5.81 -1.08 26.51
N GLY A 246 6.67 -1.97 27.03
CA GLY A 246 6.61 -2.47 28.40
C GLY A 246 6.80 -1.41 29.48
N GLN A 247 7.27 -0.20 29.13
CA GLN A 247 7.32 0.95 30.04
C GLN A 247 5.95 1.64 30.21
N TYR A 248 5.01 1.37 29.29
CA TYR A 248 3.69 2.01 29.24
C TYR A 248 2.55 1.00 29.43
N PHE A 249 2.78 -0.27 29.08
CA PHE A 249 1.78 -1.34 29.09
C PHE A 249 2.32 -2.58 29.79
N ASP A 250 1.47 -3.31 30.51
CA ASP A 250 1.86 -4.60 31.08
C ASP A 250 2.00 -5.65 29.96
N MET A 251 3.24 -6.01 29.66
CA MET A 251 3.60 -7.03 28.67
C MET A 251 3.85 -8.41 29.28
N SER A 252 3.62 -8.61 30.61
CA SER A 252 3.96 -9.86 31.30
C SER A 252 3.16 -11.07 30.80
N GLY A 253 1.92 -10.83 30.35
CA GLY A 253 1.02 -11.84 29.78
C GLY A 253 1.12 -12.00 28.26
N MET A 254 2.08 -11.36 27.60
CA MET A 254 2.15 -11.32 26.14
C MET A 254 2.42 -12.69 25.50
N HIS A 255 1.56 -13.08 24.55
CA HIS A 255 1.72 -14.26 23.70
C HIS A 255 1.67 -13.88 22.22
N ILE A 256 2.62 -14.35 21.41
CA ILE A 256 2.62 -14.10 19.96
C ILE A 256 1.77 -15.18 19.29
N VAL A 257 0.66 -14.76 18.66
CA VAL A 257 -0.25 -15.68 17.95
C VAL A 257 -0.01 -15.69 16.44
N GLN A 258 0.54 -14.60 15.88
CA GLN A 258 0.88 -14.54 14.45
C GLN A 258 2.10 -13.64 14.23
N ARG A 259 2.92 -14.00 13.24
CA ARG A 259 4.03 -13.18 12.75
C ARG A 259 3.75 -12.76 11.32
N LYS A 260 3.91 -11.47 11.03
CA LYS A 260 3.76 -10.89 9.70
C LYS A 260 5.02 -10.13 9.33
N GLY A 261 5.23 -9.95 8.04
CA GLY A 261 6.31 -9.11 7.53
C GLY A 261 6.07 -8.76 6.07
N GLY A 262 6.60 -7.64 5.65
CA GLY A 262 6.42 -7.16 4.30
C GLY A 262 7.34 -5.99 3.98
N VAL A 263 7.22 -5.49 2.76
CA VAL A 263 7.92 -4.29 2.31
C VAL A 263 6.91 -3.26 1.86
N ILE A 264 7.20 -2.00 2.13
CA ILE A 264 6.38 -0.84 1.77
C ILE A 264 7.15 -0.06 0.72
N PRO A 265 6.63 0.15 -0.50
CA PRO A 265 7.31 0.95 -1.50
C PRO A 265 7.15 2.43 -1.16
N VAL A 266 8.27 3.11 -0.92
CA VAL A 266 8.31 4.52 -0.49
C VAL A 266 9.02 5.43 -1.48
N GLY A 267 9.29 4.95 -2.69
CA GLY A 267 9.92 5.72 -3.77
C GLY A 267 8.96 6.66 -4.52
N GLY A 268 7.67 6.67 -4.15
CA GLY A 268 6.62 7.44 -4.80
C GLY A 268 6.09 6.79 -6.09
N ARG A 269 5.13 7.45 -6.73
CA ARG A 269 4.45 6.95 -7.93
C ARG A 269 5.41 6.73 -9.09
N LEU A 270 5.35 5.52 -9.67
CA LEU A 270 6.11 5.18 -10.87
C LEU A 270 5.52 5.84 -12.13
N ARG A 271 6.36 6.12 -13.12
CA ARG A 271 5.96 6.79 -14.38
C ARG A 271 5.68 5.80 -15.50
N ASN A 272 6.54 4.79 -15.66
CA ASN A 272 6.41 3.77 -16.71
C ASN A 272 5.70 2.53 -16.16
N VAL A 273 4.38 2.65 -15.94
CA VAL A 273 3.49 1.62 -15.38
C VAL A 273 2.59 0.96 -16.43
N TYR A 274 2.62 1.43 -17.66
CA TYR A 274 1.80 0.93 -18.78
C TYR A 274 2.67 0.65 -19.99
N ARG A 275 2.33 -0.41 -20.69
CA ARG A 275 2.94 -0.83 -21.95
C ARG A 275 1.88 -1.33 -22.92
N ASP A 276 2.02 -0.96 -24.18
CA ASP A 276 1.37 -1.61 -25.33
C ASP A 276 2.32 -1.48 -26.53
N ASP A 277 3.21 -2.46 -26.65
CA ASP A 277 4.24 -2.54 -27.70
C ASP A 277 4.59 -4.01 -27.99
N ALA A 278 5.60 -4.25 -28.82
CA ALA A 278 6.01 -5.60 -29.21
C ALA A 278 6.38 -6.51 -28.02
N ARG A 279 6.72 -5.96 -26.85
CA ARG A 279 7.05 -6.72 -25.65
C ARG A 279 5.83 -7.14 -24.85
N GLY A 280 4.69 -6.44 -25.00
CA GLY A 280 3.50 -6.81 -24.29
C GLY A 280 2.46 -5.70 -24.16
N ARG A 281 1.32 -6.06 -23.54
CA ARG A 281 0.24 -5.14 -23.20
C ARG A 281 -0.13 -5.33 -21.74
N ALA A 282 0.30 -4.39 -20.89
CA ALA A 282 0.13 -4.50 -19.46
C ALA A 282 0.04 -3.15 -18.72
N LEU A 283 -0.63 -3.16 -17.56
CA LEU A 283 -0.76 -2.02 -16.65
C LEU A 283 -0.47 -2.49 -15.21
N LEU A 284 0.33 -1.72 -14.47
CA LEU A 284 0.58 -1.96 -13.04
C LEU A 284 -0.42 -1.16 -12.19
N LEU A 285 -0.86 -1.75 -11.07
CA LEU A 285 -1.79 -1.14 -10.10
C LEU A 285 -1.28 -1.29 -8.66
N GLY A 286 -1.78 -0.44 -7.78
CA GLY A 286 -1.43 -0.48 -6.35
C GLY A 286 0.07 -0.32 -6.11
N ASP A 287 0.61 -1.09 -5.17
CA ASP A 287 2.03 -1.06 -4.81
C ASP A 287 2.96 -1.38 -6.00
N ALA A 288 2.52 -2.21 -6.95
CA ALA A 288 3.27 -2.49 -8.17
C ALA A 288 3.49 -1.23 -9.03
N ALA A 289 2.59 -0.25 -8.94
CA ALA A 289 2.68 1.06 -9.58
C ALA A 289 3.27 2.16 -8.67
N GLY A 290 3.74 1.82 -7.47
CA GLY A 290 4.21 2.78 -6.47
C GLY A 290 3.10 3.66 -5.89
N LEU A 291 1.85 3.20 -5.90
CA LEU A 291 0.68 3.91 -5.38
C LEU A 291 0.49 3.61 -3.89
N CYS A 292 1.47 3.97 -3.08
CA CYS A 292 1.45 3.83 -1.64
C CYS A 292 1.85 5.16 -1.00
N GLY A 293 1.24 5.52 0.13
CA GLY A 293 1.65 6.68 0.92
C GLY A 293 3.06 6.48 1.45
N ALA A 294 4.00 7.32 0.99
CA ALA A 294 5.42 7.11 1.27
C ALA A 294 5.80 7.36 2.74
N ALA A 295 5.04 8.16 3.48
CA ALA A 295 5.25 8.48 4.88
C ALA A 295 4.47 7.58 5.84
N THR A 296 3.21 7.26 5.49
CA THR A 296 2.28 6.50 6.35
C THR A 296 2.22 5.01 6.00
N GLY A 297 2.71 4.59 4.82
CA GLY A 297 2.52 3.24 4.31
C GLY A 297 1.08 2.95 3.85
N GLY A 298 0.24 3.98 3.71
CA GLY A 298 -1.17 3.87 3.36
C GLY A 298 -1.39 3.49 1.90
N GLY A 299 -1.47 2.19 1.59
CA GLY A 299 -1.63 1.66 0.23
C GLY A 299 -3.02 1.17 -0.13
N ILE A 300 -3.89 0.86 0.85
CA ILE A 300 -5.19 0.20 0.58
C ILE A 300 -6.15 1.11 -0.21
N TYR A 301 -6.32 2.37 0.23
CA TYR A 301 -7.16 3.35 -0.48
C TYR A 301 -6.71 3.57 -1.94
N PRO A 302 -5.42 3.90 -2.20
CA PRO A 302 -4.93 4.01 -3.58
C PRO A 302 -5.14 2.74 -4.41
N ALA A 303 -4.95 1.56 -3.81
CA ALA A 303 -5.11 0.27 -4.48
C ALA A 303 -6.56 0.04 -4.94
N LEU A 304 -7.54 0.26 -4.07
CA LEU A 304 -8.96 0.13 -4.38
C LEU A 304 -9.40 1.13 -5.47
N LEU A 305 -8.99 2.40 -5.30
CA LEU A 305 -9.35 3.47 -6.24
C LEU A 305 -8.77 3.22 -7.64
N CYS A 306 -7.46 2.93 -7.72
CA CYS A 306 -6.81 2.72 -9.02
C CYS A 306 -7.35 1.48 -9.72
N GLY A 307 -7.64 0.39 -8.99
CA GLY A 307 -8.23 -0.83 -9.53
C GLY A 307 -9.57 -0.57 -10.20
N ARG A 308 -10.51 0.05 -9.47
CA ARG A 308 -11.85 0.39 -9.97
C ARG A 308 -11.81 1.27 -11.21
N LEU A 309 -10.98 2.33 -11.19
CA LEU A 309 -10.90 3.27 -12.33
C LEU A 309 -10.20 2.67 -13.55
N ALA A 310 -9.17 1.84 -13.34
CA ALA A 310 -8.46 1.17 -14.43
C ALA A 310 -9.37 0.20 -15.19
N ALA A 311 -10.30 -0.47 -14.49
CA ALA A 311 -11.22 -1.43 -15.08
C ALA A 311 -12.06 -0.80 -16.21
N HIS A 312 -12.61 0.38 -15.98
CA HIS A 312 -13.36 1.12 -17.00
C HIS A 312 -12.50 1.47 -18.23
N ALA A 313 -11.27 1.94 -18.01
CA ALA A 313 -10.36 2.30 -19.11
C ALA A 313 -9.93 1.08 -19.92
N VAL A 314 -9.63 -0.04 -19.25
CA VAL A 314 -9.25 -1.29 -19.94
C VAL A 314 -10.44 -1.88 -20.71
N ALA A 315 -11.66 -1.85 -20.13
CA ALA A 315 -12.87 -2.29 -20.84
C ALA A 315 -13.10 -1.47 -22.12
N ASN A 316 -12.95 -0.16 -22.07
CA ASN A 316 -13.07 0.71 -23.24
C ASN A 316 -12.05 0.36 -24.33
N GLU A 317 -10.80 0.05 -23.99
CA GLU A 317 -9.80 -0.36 -24.98
C GLU A 317 -10.04 -1.77 -25.51
N VAL A 318 -10.43 -2.71 -24.64
CA VAL A 318 -10.51 -4.13 -24.98
C VAL A 318 -11.80 -4.47 -25.72
N LEU A 319 -12.95 -3.94 -25.27
CA LEU A 319 -14.27 -4.23 -25.84
C LEU A 319 -14.67 -3.26 -26.94
N ASN A 320 -14.42 -1.97 -26.73
CA ASN A 320 -14.92 -0.91 -27.60
C ASN A 320 -13.86 -0.41 -28.59
N GLY A 321 -12.60 -0.89 -28.51
CA GLY A 321 -11.51 -0.45 -29.37
C GLY A 321 -11.10 1.02 -29.15
N THR A 322 -11.47 1.65 -28.03
CA THR A 322 -11.20 3.06 -27.75
C THR A 322 -9.71 3.26 -27.46
N GLN A 323 -8.93 3.58 -28.48
CA GLN A 323 -7.49 3.77 -28.33
C GLN A 323 -7.14 4.87 -27.33
N GLY A 324 -6.18 4.61 -26.45
CA GLY A 324 -5.65 5.59 -25.49
C GLY A 324 -6.49 5.78 -24.24
N ALA A 325 -7.53 4.97 -23.98
CA ALA A 325 -8.34 5.08 -22.76
C ALA A 325 -7.49 4.82 -21.50
N VAL A 326 -6.56 3.86 -21.52
CA VAL A 326 -5.63 3.61 -20.42
C VAL A 326 -4.65 4.77 -20.22
N ARG A 327 -4.20 5.41 -21.28
CA ARG A 327 -3.35 6.61 -21.17
C ARG A 327 -4.11 7.80 -20.58
N ALA A 328 -5.39 7.97 -20.98
CA ALA A 328 -6.28 8.97 -20.38
C ALA A 328 -6.48 8.70 -18.88
N TYR A 329 -6.77 7.47 -18.50
CA TYR A 329 -6.84 7.06 -17.10
C TYR A 329 -5.57 7.43 -16.31
N LEU A 330 -4.38 7.11 -16.83
CA LEU A 330 -3.10 7.43 -16.15
C LEU A 330 -2.85 8.93 -15.99
N ARG A 331 -3.31 9.76 -16.97
CA ARG A 331 -3.26 11.22 -16.90
C ARG A 331 -4.20 11.76 -15.83
N ASP A 332 -5.41 11.18 -15.74
CA ASP A 332 -6.50 11.70 -14.91
C ASP A 332 -6.53 11.10 -13.49
N LEU A 333 -5.90 9.93 -13.28
CA LEU A 333 -5.80 9.25 -11.97
C LEU A 333 -5.33 10.18 -10.82
N PRO A 334 -4.37 11.11 -11.00
CA PRO A 334 -3.96 12.01 -9.91
C PRO A 334 -5.09 12.93 -9.42
N GLN A 335 -6.06 13.26 -10.27
CA GLN A 335 -7.20 14.11 -9.90
C GLN A 335 -8.32 13.31 -9.22
N ALA A 336 -8.43 12.01 -9.56
CA ALA A 336 -9.43 11.13 -9.00
C ALA A 336 -9.25 10.99 -7.48
N GLY A 337 -10.30 11.26 -6.71
CA GLY A 337 -10.25 11.24 -5.25
C GLY A 337 -9.09 12.04 -4.66
N ARG A 338 -8.55 13.03 -5.38
CA ARG A 338 -7.35 13.80 -5.01
C ARG A 338 -6.10 12.95 -4.76
N LEU A 339 -6.01 11.75 -5.35
CA LEU A 339 -4.93 10.81 -5.13
C LEU A 339 -3.53 11.43 -5.33
N GLY A 340 -3.34 12.21 -6.39
CA GLY A 340 -2.05 12.86 -6.62
C GLY A 340 -1.71 13.95 -5.60
N HIS A 341 -2.69 14.54 -4.95
CA HIS A 341 -2.49 15.47 -3.84
C HIS A 341 -2.02 14.69 -2.60
N TYR A 342 -2.75 13.64 -2.23
CA TYR A 342 -2.37 12.73 -1.16
C TYR A 342 -0.93 12.21 -1.33
N LEU A 343 -0.61 11.58 -2.46
CA LEU A 343 0.72 11.02 -2.71
C LEU A 343 1.84 12.08 -2.68
N ARG A 344 1.59 13.30 -3.18
CA ARG A 344 2.59 14.39 -3.10
C ARG A 344 2.89 14.82 -1.68
N ILE A 345 1.87 14.88 -0.82
CA ILE A 345 2.06 15.21 0.59
C ILE A 345 2.88 14.14 1.29
N GLU A 346 2.52 12.88 1.08
CA GLU A 346 3.24 11.73 1.59
C GLU A 346 4.71 11.75 1.15
N ASP A 347 4.98 12.09 -0.14
CA ASP A 347 6.33 12.26 -0.67
C ASP A 347 7.09 13.40 0.04
N TRP A 348 6.44 14.53 0.36
CA TRP A 348 7.05 15.64 1.08
C TRP A 348 7.39 15.27 2.52
N ILE A 349 6.48 14.60 3.22
CA ILE A 349 6.73 14.11 4.60
C ILE A 349 7.89 13.10 4.57
N ARG A 350 7.88 12.16 3.61
CA ARG A 350 8.95 11.18 3.40
C ARG A 350 10.32 11.83 3.23
N LEU A 351 10.38 12.91 2.45
CA LEU A 351 11.61 13.70 2.29
C LEU A 351 12.14 14.25 3.61
N GLY A 352 11.27 14.66 4.51
CA GLY A 352 11.61 15.08 5.86
C GLY A 352 12.16 13.94 6.71
N LEU A 353 11.41 12.83 6.76
CA LEU A 353 11.77 11.66 7.55
C LEU A 353 13.09 11.02 7.11
N ASP A 354 13.39 10.99 5.82
CA ASP A 354 14.65 10.46 5.28
C ASP A 354 15.89 11.28 5.65
N ARG A 355 15.70 12.48 6.21
CA ARG A 355 16.81 13.34 6.67
C ARG A 355 17.06 13.26 8.16
N ILE A 356 16.20 12.59 8.88
CA ILE A 356 16.40 12.31 10.29
C ILE A 356 17.47 11.21 10.35
N GLY A 357 18.65 11.57 10.85
CA GLY A 357 19.80 10.67 10.91
C GLY A 357 20.18 10.20 12.32
N SER A 358 19.39 10.59 13.34
CA SER A 358 19.63 10.21 14.75
C SER A 358 18.38 10.45 15.60
N ASP A 359 18.32 9.85 16.79
CA ASP A 359 17.26 10.12 17.76
C ASP A 359 17.23 11.59 18.21
N ALA A 360 18.39 12.26 18.28
CA ALA A 360 18.44 13.69 18.56
C ALA A 360 17.77 14.53 17.45
N SER A 361 17.98 14.18 16.19
CA SER A 361 17.30 14.82 15.05
C SER A 361 15.81 14.49 15.02
N MET A 362 15.44 13.29 15.39
CA MET A 362 14.04 12.84 15.54
C MET A 362 13.34 13.66 16.62
N SER A 363 13.95 13.76 17.80
CA SER A 363 13.44 14.55 18.92
C SER A 363 13.28 16.04 18.52
N ALA A 364 14.27 16.61 17.86
CA ALA A 364 14.21 18.02 17.40
C ALA A 364 13.08 18.23 16.37
N PHE A 365 12.88 17.31 15.45
CA PHE A 365 11.82 17.37 14.44
C PHE A 365 10.43 17.28 15.10
N TYR A 366 10.20 16.24 15.91
CA TYR A 366 8.90 16.05 16.55
C TYR A 366 8.63 17.06 17.66
N GLY A 367 9.66 17.62 18.29
CA GLY A 367 9.54 18.73 19.24
C GLY A 367 8.84 19.96 18.65
N LEU A 368 8.87 20.15 17.33
CA LEU A 368 8.10 21.19 16.66
C LEU A 368 6.58 21.00 16.86
N PHE A 369 6.11 19.78 16.98
CA PHE A 369 4.71 19.42 17.10
C PHE A 369 4.18 19.48 18.56
N VAL A 370 5.04 19.75 19.53
CA VAL A 370 4.66 20.01 20.92
C VAL A 370 4.04 21.41 21.07
N SER A 371 4.40 22.36 20.19
CA SER A 371 3.77 23.69 20.18
C SER A 371 2.32 23.64 19.72
N PRO A 372 1.44 24.58 20.15
CA PRO A 372 0.03 24.61 19.70
C PRO A 372 -0.12 24.63 18.19
N GLU A 373 0.71 25.41 17.48
CA GLU A 373 0.68 25.49 16.01
C GLU A 373 1.14 24.17 15.38
N GLY A 374 2.21 23.56 15.92
CA GLY A 374 2.72 22.27 15.47
C GLY A 374 1.73 21.16 15.73
N HIS A 375 1.13 21.13 16.91
CA HIS A 375 0.06 20.19 17.24
C HIS A 375 -1.10 20.29 16.24
N ASN A 376 -1.54 21.51 15.90
CA ASN A 376 -2.58 21.71 14.90
C ASN A 376 -2.19 21.21 13.50
N VAL A 377 -0.92 21.41 13.08
CA VAL A 377 -0.41 20.83 11.82
C VAL A 377 -0.51 19.31 11.81
N LEU A 378 -0.05 18.68 12.89
CA LEU A 378 -0.04 17.23 13.01
C LEU A 378 -1.47 16.66 13.06
N GLN A 379 -2.35 17.29 13.83
CA GLN A 379 -3.77 16.99 13.93
C GLN A 379 -4.43 17.01 12.54
N ARG A 380 -4.24 18.09 11.78
CA ARG A 380 -4.78 18.23 10.42
C ARG A 380 -4.20 17.19 9.46
N THR A 381 -2.90 16.93 9.54
CA THR A 381 -2.22 15.96 8.65
C THR A 381 -2.74 14.54 8.84
N LEU A 382 -3.03 14.14 10.09
CA LEU A 382 -3.38 12.76 10.41
C LEU A 382 -4.90 12.53 10.43
N PHE A 383 -5.69 13.50 10.86
CA PHE A 383 -7.12 13.32 11.13
C PHE A 383 -8.07 14.15 10.26
N GLU A 384 -7.66 15.32 9.82
CA GLU A 384 -8.39 15.99 8.74
C GLU A 384 -7.98 15.31 7.45
N THR A 385 -8.96 14.89 6.65
CA THR A 385 -8.74 14.08 5.45
C THR A 385 -7.49 14.54 4.70
N PRO A 386 -6.48 13.65 4.45
CA PRO A 386 -5.27 14.00 3.69
C PRO A 386 -5.61 14.57 2.30
N ILE A 387 -6.82 14.39 1.90
CA ILE A 387 -7.46 14.78 0.65
C ILE A 387 -8.05 16.18 0.74
N ILE A 388 -8.33 16.71 1.96
CA ILE A 388 -8.88 18.05 2.13
C ILE A 388 -7.77 19.04 2.46
N SER A 389 -7.60 19.93 1.53
CA SER A 389 -7.08 21.28 1.68
C SER A 389 -5.87 21.44 2.61
N MET A 390 -4.73 21.04 2.15
CA MET A 390 -3.54 21.85 2.41
C MET A 390 -3.75 23.14 1.62
N ASP A 391 -4.58 24.02 2.18
CA ASP A 391 -4.79 25.35 1.68
C ASP A 391 -3.54 26.23 1.93
N SER A 392 -3.56 27.46 1.45
CA SER A 392 -2.46 28.41 1.67
C SER A 392 -2.16 28.64 3.15
N GLY A 393 -3.16 28.49 4.03
CA GLY A 393 -3.02 28.60 5.48
C GLY A 393 -2.20 27.44 6.08
N PHE A 394 -2.45 26.21 5.64
CA PHE A 394 -1.65 25.05 6.07
C PHE A 394 -0.17 25.19 5.66
N PHE A 395 0.11 25.55 4.39
CA PHE A 395 1.48 25.79 3.93
C PHE A 395 2.15 26.95 4.65
N SER A 396 1.42 28.01 4.96
CA SER A 396 1.92 29.13 5.75
C SER A 396 2.33 28.69 7.16
N MET A 397 1.50 27.85 7.80
CA MET A 397 1.75 27.31 9.12
C MET A 397 2.95 26.36 9.14
N VAL A 398 3.06 25.44 8.18
CA VAL A 398 4.24 24.57 8.00
C VAL A 398 5.50 25.39 7.78
N ARG A 399 5.43 26.42 6.95
CA ARG A 399 6.57 27.33 6.70
C ARG A 399 6.99 28.09 7.96
N SER A 400 6.03 28.55 8.77
CA SER A 400 6.30 29.20 10.07
C SER A 400 7.00 28.26 11.04
N LEU A 401 6.53 27.01 11.16
CA LEU A 401 7.17 26.00 12.00
C LEU A 401 8.59 25.68 11.56
N LEU A 402 8.80 25.44 10.26
CA LEU A 402 10.12 25.15 9.70
C LEU A 402 11.05 26.37 9.81
N GLY A 403 10.55 27.59 9.73
CA GLY A 403 11.32 28.82 9.91
C GLY A 403 11.89 28.99 11.33
N ARG A 404 11.31 28.32 12.32
CA ARG A 404 11.83 28.28 13.69
C ARG A 404 13.03 27.32 13.85
N SER A 405 13.33 26.49 12.85
CA SER A 405 14.48 25.61 12.82
C SER A 405 15.30 25.84 11.53
N PRO A 406 16.18 26.85 11.47
CA PRO A 406 16.92 27.23 10.27
C PRO A 406 17.74 26.08 9.67
N THR A 407 18.30 25.21 10.51
CA THR A 407 19.08 24.02 10.09
C THR A 407 18.24 23.00 9.36
N PHE A 408 17.02 22.73 9.84
CA PHE A 408 16.08 21.83 9.16
C PHE A 408 15.61 22.41 7.82
N TYR A 409 15.29 23.70 7.80
CA TYR A 409 14.85 24.41 6.60
C TYR A 409 15.92 24.42 5.49
N SER A 410 17.17 24.73 5.83
CA SER A 410 18.27 24.73 4.86
C SER A 410 18.57 23.32 4.31
N THR A 411 18.47 22.30 5.14
CA THR A 411 18.70 20.90 4.74
C THR A 411 17.56 20.38 3.87
N ALA A 412 16.32 20.67 4.22
CA ALA A 412 15.13 20.28 3.45
C ALA A 412 15.10 20.95 2.07
N LEU A 413 15.43 22.25 1.97
CA LEU A 413 15.50 22.96 0.70
C LEU A 413 16.60 22.44 -0.23
N ARG A 414 17.83 22.20 0.28
CA ARG A 414 18.92 21.66 -0.54
C ARG A 414 18.55 20.33 -1.17
N ALA A 415 17.88 19.50 -0.44
CA ALA A 415 17.50 18.18 -0.91
C ALA A 415 16.27 18.18 -1.84
N ALA A 416 15.31 19.09 -1.65
CA ALA A 416 14.25 19.33 -2.62
C ALA A 416 14.85 19.79 -3.96
N TRP A 417 15.82 20.68 -3.91
CA TRP A 417 16.55 21.17 -5.10
C TRP A 417 17.31 20.06 -5.83
N GLN A 418 18.05 19.22 -5.12
CA GLN A 418 18.80 18.11 -5.72
C GLN A 418 17.87 17.09 -6.44
N ARG A 419 16.67 16.79 -5.88
CA ARG A 419 15.73 15.89 -6.55
C ARG A 419 15.02 16.51 -7.78
N VAL A 420 14.83 17.83 -7.78
CA VAL A 420 14.29 18.54 -8.98
C VAL A 420 15.33 18.50 -10.10
N THR A 421 16.61 18.69 -9.78
CA THR A 421 17.70 18.69 -10.77
C THR A 421 18.03 17.28 -11.29
N THR A 422 17.98 16.25 -10.44
CA THR A 422 18.17 14.85 -10.87
C THR A 422 16.93 14.22 -11.54
N ARG A 423 15.74 14.84 -11.45
CA ARG A 423 14.53 14.42 -12.17
C ARG A 423 14.47 14.96 -13.60
N ASN A 424 15.27 15.95 -13.94
CA ASN A 424 15.34 16.56 -15.27
C ASN A 424 16.57 16.13 -16.09
N ALA A 425 17.45 15.31 -15.51
CA ALA A 425 18.53 14.58 -16.19
C ALA A 425 18.16 13.08 -16.27
#